data_53bc51fa275ceccdb7ea0d1bce2a2105
#
_entry.id   53bc51fa275ceccdb7ea0d1bce2a2105
#
_cell.length_a   1.000
_cell.length_b   1.000
_cell.length_c   1.000
_cell.angle_alpha   90.00
_cell.angle_beta   90.00
_cell.angle_gamma   90.00
#
_symmetry.space_group_name_H-M   'P 1'
#
loop_
_entity.id
_entity.type
_entity.pdbx_description
1 polymer ?
#
loop_
_entity_poly.entity_id
_entity_poly.type
_entity_poly.pdbx_seq_one_letter_code
_entity_poly.pdbx_strand_id
1 'polypeptide(L)' 'MNQPKLARQRLQKAVNRLALHKRQTAQSSRGPCSFCPCAIRPGDLYKSSGALRAHDICIRAIAAELGGSR' A
#
# COMPACT_ATOMS: atom_id res chain seq x y z
N MET A 1 -4.55 10.83 -20.78
CA MET A 1 -5.08 9.49 -20.82
C MET A 1 -5.69 9.10 -19.51
N ASN A 2 -6.89 8.64 -19.57
CA ASN A 2 -7.60 8.32 -18.36
C ASN A 2 -7.25 6.98 -17.82
N GLN A 3 -7.24 6.88 -16.53
CA GLN A 3 -7.10 5.60 -15.93
C GLN A 3 -8.40 4.85 -15.99
N PRO A 4 -8.35 3.59 -16.34
CA PRO A 4 -9.57 2.80 -16.33
C PRO A 4 -10.13 2.71 -14.92
N LYS A 5 -11.43 2.67 -14.84
CA LYS A 5 -12.08 2.47 -13.56
C LYS A 5 -11.61 1.17 -12.91
N LEU A 6 -11.33 0.19 -13.75
CA LEU A 6 -10.89 -1.10 -13.25
C LEU A 6 -9.60 -0.98 -12.46
N ALA A 7 -8.68 -0.15 -12.94
CA ALA A 7 -7.42 0.04 -12.25
C ALA A 7 -7.64 0.67 -10.88
N ARG A 8 -8.55 1.63 -10.79
CA ARG A 8 -8.86 2.25 -9.52
C ARG A 8 -9.50 1.25 -8.56
N GLN A 9 -10.37 0.41 -9.08
CA GLN A 9 -11.02 -0.59 -8.24
C GLN A 9 -10.01 -1.57 -7.70
N ARG A 10 -9.06 -1.97 -8.51
CA ARG A 10 -8.01 -2.87 -8.05
C ARG A 10 -7.17 -2.25 -6.97
N LEU A 11 -6.84 -0.98 -7.17
CA LEU A 11 -6.07 -0.25 -6.18
C LEU A 11 -6.83 -0.13 -4.88
N GLN A 12 -8.13 0.17 -4.98
CA GLN A 12 -8.97 0.27 -3.79
C GLN A 12 -9.03 -1.05 -3.04
N LYS A 13 -9.17 -2.15 -3.75
CA LYS A 13 -9.21 -3.45 -3.11
C LYS A 13 -7.89 -3.78 -2.43
N ALA A 14 -6.78 -3.46 -3.08
CA ALA A 14 -5.48 -3.70 -2.50
C ALA A 14 -5.29 -2.89 -1.23
N VAL A 15 -5.67 -1.62 -1.26
CA VAL A 15 -5.57 -0.76 -0.11
C VAL A 15 -6.46 -1.28 1.02
N ASN A 16 -7.68 -1.66 0.71
CA ASN A 16 -8.60 -2.17 1.71
C ASN A 16 -8.06 -3.42 2.36
N ARG A 17 -7.51 -4.31 1.55
CA ARG A 17 -6.97 -5.56 2.06
C ARG A 17 -5.80 -5.30 2.99
N LEU A 18 -4.88 -4.44 2.57
CA LEU A 18 -3.72 -4.13 3.39
C LEU A 18 -4.10 -3.40 4.66
N ALA A 19 -5.13 -2.56 4.59
CA ALA A 19 -5.56 -1.80 5.75
C ALA A 19 -6.06 -2.68 6.89
N LEU A 20 -6.51 -3.89 6.57
CA LEU A 20 -7.00 -4.81 7.58
C LEU A 20 -5.88 -5.48 8.37
N HIS A 21 -4.66 -5.40 7.88
CA HIS A 21 -3.55 -6.06 8.52
C HIS A 21 -2.83 -5.11 9.47
N LYS A 22 -2.12 -5.69 10.42
CA LYS A 22 -1.39 -4.89 11.37
C LYS A 22 -0.15 -4.31 10.74
N ARG A 23 0.20 -3.11 11.18
CA ARG A 23 1.43 -2.47 10.79
C ARG A 23 2.60 -3.22 11.42
N GLN A 24 3.62 -3.44 10.64
CA GLN A 24 4.81 -4.15 11.09
C GLN A 24 6.03 -3.29 10.83
N THR A 25 7.06 -3.52 11.61
CA THR A 25 8.36 -2.90 11.36
C THR A 25 9.22 -3.91 10.63
N ALA A 26 9.75 -3.51 9.49
CA ALA A 26 10.60 -4.39 8.71
C ALA A 26 11.91 -4.61 9.44
N GLN A 27 12.29 -5.87 9.62
CA GLN A 27 13.56 -6.19 10.26
C GLN A 27 14.64 -6.46 9.24
N SER A 28 14.23 -6.65 8.00
CA SER A 28 15.16 -6.81 6.90
C SER A 28 14.48 -6.26 5.67
N SER A 29 15.22 -6.19 4.58
CA SER A 29 14.66 -5.70 3.33
C SER A 29 13.51 -6.60 2.90
N ARG A 30 12.39 -6.00 2.55
CA ARG A 30 11.19 -6.74 2.15
C ARG A 30 10.86 -6.59 0.67
N GLY A 31 11.78 -6.03 -0.09
CA GLY A 31 11.56 -5.86 -1.50
C GLY A 31 10.75 -4.62 -1.82
N PRO A 32 10.25 -4.50 -3.03
CA PRO A 32 9.60 -3.27 -3.46
C PRO A 32 8.25 -3.06 -2.80
N CYS A 33 7.96 -1.79 -2.57
CA CYS A 33 6.63 -1.38 -2.16
C CYS A 33 5.72 -1.43 -3.37
N SER A 34 4.47 -1.86 -3.17
CA SER A 34 3.52 -1.95 -4.27
C SER A 34 3.02 -0.59 -4.74
N PHE A 35 3.16 0.44 -3.91
CA PHE A 35 2.56 1.73 -4.19
C PHE A 35 3.56 2.84 -4.42
N CYS A 36 4.83 2.60 -4.21
CA CYS A 36 5.84 3.61 -4.50
C CYS A 36 7.07 2.92 -5.08
N PRO A 37 7.98 3.69 -5.69
CA PRO A 37 9.16 3.07 -6.30
C PRO A 37 10.25 2.67 -5.32
N CYS A 38 10.09 3.02 -4.07
CA CYS A 38 11.11 2.72 -3.07
C CYS A 38 10.91 1.35 -2.47
N ALA A 39 12.01 0.71 -2.10
CA ALA A 39 11.94 -0.58 -1.44
C ALA A 39 11.61 -0.41 0.03
N ILE A 40 11.03 -1.44 0.62
CA ILE A 40 10.78 -1.47 2.05
C ILE A 40 12.08 -1.90 2.73
N ARG A 41 12.67 -1.00 3.48
CA ARG A 41 13.96 -1.20 4.12
C ARG A 41 13.81 -1.55 5.59
N PRO A 42 14.87 -2.08 6.20
CA PRO A 42 14.82 -2.31 7.65
C PRO A 42 14.45 -1.03 8.38
N GLY A 43 13.56 -1.15 9.32
CA GLY A 43 13.07 -0.01 10.09
C GLY A 43 11.82 0.63 9.54
N ASP A 44 11.47 0.35 8.30
CA ASP A 44 10.27 0.93 7.71
C ASP A 44 9.02 0.24 8.25
N LEU A 45 7.97 1.03 8.39
CA LEU A 45 6.66 0.48 8.76
C LEU A 45 5.94 0.07 7.49
N TYR A 46 5.40 -1.12 7.49
CA TYR A 46 4.74 -1.64 6.31
C TYR A 46 3.64 -2.60 6.70
N LYS A 47 2.82 -2.93 5.71
CA LYS A 47 1.79 -3.96 5.85
C LYS A 47 1.92 -4.91 4.67
N SER A 48 1.56 -6.16 4.90
CA SER A 48 1.59 -7.14 3.84
C SER A 48 0.37 -8.03 3.90
N SER A 49 -0.03 -8.51 2.73
CA SER A 49 -1.15 -9.42 2.60
C SER A 49 -0.85 -10.29 1.39
N GLY A 50 -0.45 -11.54 1.63
CA GLY A 50 -0.03 -12.40 0.54
C GLY A 50 1.17 -11.83 -0.18
N ALA A 51 1.03 -11.61 -1.46
CA ALA A 51 2.09 -11.04 -2.27
C ALA A 51 2.17 -9.52 -2.22
N LEU A 52 1.17 -8.89 -1.62
CA LEU A 52 1.14 -7.43 -1.55
C LEU A 52 1.93 -6.96 -0.36
N ARG A 53 2.74 -5.93 -0.57
CA ARG A 53 3.46 -5.25 0.51
C ARG A 53 3.53 -3.79 0.18
N ALA A 54 3.35 -2.96 1.19
CA ALA A 54 3.44 -1.53 0.97
C ALA A 54 3.78 -0.84 2.27
N HIS A 55 4.47 0.29 2.15
CA HIS A 55 4.72 1.13 3.31
C HIS A 55 3.41 1.57 3.92
N ASP A 56 3.38 1.66 5.24
CA ASP A 56 2.19 2.11 5.93
C ASP A 56 1.78 3.51 5.48
N ILE A 57 2.77 4.39 5.32
CA ILE A 57 2.48 5.75 4.89
C ILE A 57 1.93 5.79 3.47
N CYS A 58 2.38 4.88 2.61
CA CYS A 58 1.87 4.83 1.25
C CYS A 58 0.42 4.37 1.23
N ILE A 59 0.09 3.39 2.07
CA ILE A 59 -1.27 2.91 2.17
C ILE A 59 -2.19 4.03 2.63
N ARG A 60 -1.77 4.78 3.63
CA ARG A 60 -2.57 5.88 4.13
C ARG A 60 -2.76 6.97 3.10
N ALA A 61 -1.70 7.29 2.38
CA ALA A 61 -1.76 8.35 1.38
C ALA A 61 -2.74 7.98 0.28
N ILE A 62 -2.67 6.75 -0.19
CA ILE A 62 -3.55 6.33 -1.26
C ILE A 62 -4.99 6.18 -0.76
N ALA A 63 -5.16 5.68 0.44
CA ALA A 63 -6.49 5.58 1.01
C ALA A 63 -7.14 6.96 1.12
N ALA A 64 -6.35 7.95 1.50
CA ALA A 64 -6.87 9.31 1.59
C ALA A 64 -7.28 9.84 0.23
N GLU A 65 -6.50 9.53 -0.80
CA GLU A 65 -6.85 9.97 -2.14
C GLU A 65 -8.09 9.28 -2.67
N LEU A 66 -8.18 7.98 -2.45
CA LEU A 66 -9.29 7.22 -3.01
C LEU A 66 -10.59 7.50 -2.30
N GLY A 67 -10.53 7.66 -1.00
CA GLY A 67 -11.73 7.83 -0.24
C GLY A 67 -11.89 9.19 0.36
N GLY A 68 -10.95 10.06 0.10
CA GLY A 68 -10.85 11.27 0.88
C GLY A 68 -11.63 12.44 0.40
N SER A 69 -12.51 12.23 -0.50
CA SER A 69 -13.22 13.36 -1.05
C SER A 69 -14.31 13.85 -0.13
N ARG A 70 -14.37 13.35 1.01
CA ARG A 70 -15.43 13.74 1.87
C ARG A 70 -15.14 14.93 2.59
#